data_7e9420fba3f7612ca8f96667bd698ccb
#
_entry.id   7e9420fba3f7612ca8f96667bd698ccb
#
_cell.length_a   1.000
_cell.length_b   1.000
_cell.length_c   1.000
_cell.angle_alpha   90.00
_cell.angle_beta   90.00
_cell.angle_gamma   90.00
#
_symmetry.space_group_name_H-M   'P 1'
#
loop_
_entity.id
_entity.type
_entity.pdbx_description
1 polymer ?
#
loop_
_entity_poly.entity_id
_entity_poly.type
_entity_poly.pdbx_seq_one_letter_code
_entity_poly.pdbx_strand_id
1 'polypeptide(L)'
;MIDQSYFFKFDNTYNLVYQNNRIGLGIIRTPHGFHSALLINFNNHIFLLHLVGHCSIKFEQIHELSNDEIYCVQWITNLEQSTIDYMIVAFIHILTKYRQSIPYAPLYNHKHEYFNSELEYTGKLGFSCSSFIFHVFSRKGINFIDIDSWEISSQALSWQQGIINLLESRIPPEQRKTLNTNDFIEELKSELGISPRISPDELSAGGYHYIQKSQPQKYAFVQTQLSGMHNVIQAVCT
;
A
#
# COMPACT_ATOMS: atom_id res chain seq x y z
N MET A 1 -1.71 16.92 -16.03
CA MET A 1 -2.35 17.53 -14.84
C MET A 1 -3.24 16.48 -14.21
N ILE A 2 -3.19 16.31 -12.89
CA ILE A 2 -4.06 15.36 -12.18
C ILE A 2 -5.42 16.04 -11.96
N ASP A 3 -6.48 15.35 -12.37
CA ASP A 3 -7.85 15.83 -12.20
C ASP A 3 -8.35 15.53 -10.79
N GLN A 4 -8.67 16.57 -10.02
CA GLN A 4 -9.12 16.45 -8.64
C GLN A 4 -10.47 15.72 -8.50
N SER A 5 -11.29 15.68 -9.57
CA SER A 5 -12.61 15.02 -9.54
C SER A 5 -12.54 13.50 -9.29
N TYR A 6 -11.38 12.89 -9.48
CA TYR A 6 -11.14 11.47 -9.16
C TYR A 6 -10.84 11.20 -7.67
N PHE A 7 -10.63 12.27 -6.90
CA PHE A 7 -10.29 12.17 -5.49
C PHE A 7 -11.36 12.82 -4.64
N PHE A 8 -11.63 12.25 -3.51
CA PHE A 8 -12.54 12.82 -2.54
C PHE A 8 -12.03 12.61 -1.13
N LYS A 9 -12.42 13.52 -0.25
CA LYS A 9 -12.19 13.40 1.17
C LYS A 9 -13.10 12.32 1.73
N PHE A 10 -12.52 11.42 2.48
CA PHE A 10 -13.27 10.42 3.21
C PHE A 10 -13.08 10.66 4.71
N ASP A 11 -14.15 11.02 5.38
CA ASP A 11 -14.23 11.20 6.82
C ASP A 11 -15.48 10.50 7.37
N ASN A 12 -15.66 10.51 8.68
CA ASN A 12 -16.78 9.84 9.35
C ASN A 12 -18.18 10.39 8.99
N THR A 13 -18.26 11.51 8.26
CA THR A 13 -19.51 12.12 7.82
C THR A 13 -19.99 11.62 6.45
N TYR A 14 -19.15 10.84 5.78
CA TYR A 14 -19.39 10.42 4.41
C TYR A 14 -20.29 9.18 4.34
N ASN A 15 -21.58 9.41 4.09
CA ASN A 15 -22.58 8.36 3.87
C ASN A 15 -22.61 7.92 2.40
N LEU A 16 -21.62 7.17 1.94
CA LEU A 16 -21.64 6.57 0.62
C LEU A 16 -22.32 5.21 0.67
N VAL A 17 -23.53 5.15 0.16
CA VAL A 17 -24.22 3.88 -0.12
C VAL A 17 -23.91 3.50 -1.56
N TYR A 18 -23.01 2.56 -1.75
CA TYR A 18 -22.76 1.96 -3.06
C TYR A 18 -23.45 0.61 -3.14
N GLN A 19 -24.24 0.39 -4.18
CA GLN A 19 -24.95 -0.88 -4.39
C GLN A 19 -24.00 -2.05 -4.70
N ASN A 20 -22.80 -1.76 -5.25
CA ASN A 20 -21.83 -2.76 -5.65
C ASN A 20 -20.56 -2.67 -4.80
N ASN A 21 -19.88 -3.79 -4.64
CA ASN A 21 -18.55 -3.84 -4.03
C ASN A 21 -17.58 -2.96 -4.83
N ARG A 22 -16.69 -2.25 -4.12
CA ARG A 22 -15.69 -1.37 -4.70
C ARG A 22 -14.37 -1.47 -3.93
N ILE A 23 -13.30 -1.13 -4.64
CA ILE A 23 -11.97 -0.98 -4.04
C ILE A 23 -11.44 0.40 -4.40
N GLY A 24 -10.81 1.07 -3.43
CA GLY A 24 -10.20 2.38 -3.60
C GLY A 24 -8.81 2.44 -2.95
N LEU A 25 -7.94 3.24 -3.53
CA LEU A 25 -6.67 3.63 -2.91
C LEU A 25 -6.91 4.81 -2.00
N GLY A 26 -6.52 4.68 -0.74
CA GLY A 26 -6.60 5.75 0.25
C GLY A 26 -5.22 6.25 0.64
N ILE A 27 -5.09 7.55 0.80
CA ILE A 27 -3.93 8.20 1.39
C ILE A 27 -4.36 9.01 2.60
N ILE A 28 -3.65 8.82 3.71
CA ILE A 28 -3.76 9.67 4.89
C ILE A 28 -2.49 10.50 5.02
N ARG A 29 -2.65 11.77 5.34
CA ARG A 29 -1.54 12.63 5.73
C ARG A 29 -1.28 12.44 7.22
N THR A 30 -0.06 12.05 7.55
CA THR A 30 0.42 11.92 8.93
C THR A 30 1.50 12.97 9.22
N PRO A 31 1.85 13.24 10.50
CA PRO A 31 2.98 14.09 10.85
C PRO A 31 4.33 13.58 10.28
N HIS A 32 4.41 12.29 9.95
CA HIS A 32 5.62 11.65 9.43
C HIS A 32 5.62 11.44 7.93
N GLY A 33 4.61 11.97 7.20
CA GLY A 33 4.44 11.82 5.76
C GLY A 33 3.11 11.17 5.39
N PHE A 34 3.07 10.54 4.23
CA PHE A 34 1.87 9.87 3.74
C PHE A 34 1.85 8.38 4.13
N HIS A 35 0.65 7.87 4.34
CA HIS A 35 0.38 6.46 4.58
C HIS A 35 -0.66 5.96 3.57
N SER A 36 -0.44 4.78 3.00
CA SER A 36 -1.38 4.14 2.07
C SER A 36 -2.32 3.22 2.80
N ALA A 37 -3.56 3.24 2.38
CA ALA A 37 -4.59 2.31 2.80
C ALA A 37 -5.42 1.84 1.61
N LEU A 38 -6.05 0.69 1.73
CA LEU A 38 -7.05 0.21 0.80
C LEU A 38 -8.43 0.43 1.43
N LEU A 39 -9.32 1.11 0.71
CA LEU A 39 -10.72 1.15 1.06
C LEU A 39 -11.48 0.05 0.33
N ILE A 40 -12.31 -0.65 1.08
CA ILE A 40 -13.14 -1.73 0.56
C ILE A 40 -14.59 -1.41 0.92
N ASN A 41 -15.43 -1.15 -0.09
CA ASN A 41 -16.86 -1.18 0.08
C ASN A 41 -17.35 -2.61 -0.17
N PHE A 42 -17.87 -3.24 0.87
CA PHE A 42 -18.38 -4.59 0.82
C PHE A 42 -19.71 -4.68 1.58
N ASN A 43 -20.75 -5.16 0.91
CA ASN A 43 -22.11 -5.24 1.49
C ASN A 43 -22.58 -3.92 2.13
N ASN A 44 -22.36 -2.80 1.47
CA ASN A 44 -22.69 -1.44 1.93
C ASN A 44 -21.95 -0.98 3.19
N HIS A 45 -20.91 -1.69 3.58
CA HIS A 45 -19.99 -1.27 4.64
C HIS A 45 -18.65 -0.90 4.06
N ILE A 46 -18.06 0.16 4.55
CA ILE A 46 -16.74 0.59 4.11
C ILE A 46 -15.73 0.23 5.18
N PHE A 47 -14.71 -0.48 4.73
CA PHE A 47 -13.60 -0.94 5.54
C PHE A 47 -12.31 -0.30 5.06
N LEU A 48 -11.42 -0.04 6.01
CA LEU A 48 -10.05 0.37 5.78
C LEU A 48 -9.12 -0.79 6.08
N LEU A 49 -8.27 -1.14 5.10
CA LEU A 49 -7.23 -2.14 5.27
C LEU A 49 -5.88 -1.50 5.04
N HIS A 50 -4.99 -1.60 6.01
CA HIS A 50 -3.65 -1.05 5.91
C HIS A 50 -2.62 -1.76 6.80
N LEU A 51 -1.36 -1.74 6.38
CA LEU A 51 -0.23 -2.23 7.16
C LEU A 51 0.29 -1.07 8.02
N VAL A 52 -0.05 -1.04 9.30
CA VAL A 52 0.25 0.08 10.20
C VAL A 52 1.63 0.02 10.85
N GLY A 53 2.28 -1.13 10.79
CA GLY A 53 3.60 -1.31 11.39
C GLY A 53 4.10 -2.74 11.26
N HIS A 54 5.17 -3.06 11.99
CA HIS A 54 5.76 -4.38 11.97
C HIS A 54 4.76 -5.42 12.50
N CYS A 55 4.50 -6.46 11.70
CA CYS A 55 3.54 -7.52 11.98
C CYS A 55 2.14 -7.01 12.41
N SER A 56 1.68 -5.93 11.80
CA SER A 56 0.39 -5.32 12.17
C SER A 56 -0.39 -4.85 10.95
N ILE A 57 -1.30 -5.68 10.47
CA ILE A 57 -2.32 -5.29 9.48
C ILE A 57 -3.61 -4.97 10.23
N LYS A 58 -4.17 -3.79 9.98
CA LYS A 58 -5.48 -3.39 10.50
C LYS A 58 -6.54 -3.52 9.43
N PHE A 59 -7.71 -3.92 9.86
CA PHE A 59 -8.93 -3.95 9.07
C PHE A 59 -10.05 -3.40 9.96
N GLU A 60 -10.46 -2.18 9.69
CA GLU A 60 -11.34 -1.42 10.56
C GLU A 60 -12.50 -0.90 9.74
N GLN A 61 -13.70 -0.95 10.30
CA GLN A 61 -14.84 -0.31 9.66
C GLN A 61 -14.71 1.20 9.87
N ILE A 62 -14.98 1.99 8.83
CA ILE A 62 -14.56 3.40 8.81
C ILE A 62 -15.24 4.26 9.87
N HIS A 63 -16.44 3.88 10.33
CA HIS A 63 -17.13 4.60 11.42
C HIS A 63 -16.46 4.40 12.79
N GLU A 64 -15.53 3.45 12.92
CA GLU A 64 -14.74 3.20 14.13
C GLU A 64 -13.47 4.02 14.18
N LEU A 65 -13.14 4.73 13.08
CA LEU A 65 -11.94 5.59 13.00
C LEU A 65 -12.12 6.85 13.87
N SER A 66 -11.02 7.35 14.39
CA SER A 66 -11.03 8.63 15.09
C SER A 66 -11.43 9.77 14.12
N ASN A 67 -12.11 10.80 14.65
CA ASN A 67 -12.55 11.95 13.84
C ASN A 67 -11.40 12.75 13.20
N ASP A 68 -10.17 12.47 13.60
CA ASP A 68 -8.97 13.16 13.12
C ASP A 68 -8.33 12.48 11.89
N GLU A 69 -8.82 11.31 11.49
CA GLU A 69 -8.30 10.58 10.33
C GLU A 69 -9.06 10.97 9.06
N ILE A 70 -8.38 11.67 8.18
CA ILE A 70 -8.90 12.13 6.89
C ILE A 70 -8.16 11.40 5.77
N TYR A 71 -8.91 10.74 4.90
CA TYR A 71 -8.37 10.02 3.76
C TYR A 71 -8.72 10.73 2.45
N CYS A 72 -7.71 10.91 1.62
CA CYS A 72 -7.90 11.20 0.20
C CYS A 72 -8.09 9.88 -0.53
N VAL A 73 -9.25 9.65 -1.11
CA VAL A 73 -9.62 8.37 -1.70
C VAL A 73 -9.81 8.47 -3.20
N GLN A 74 -9.32 7.46 -3.89
CA GLN A 74 -9.49 7.24 -5.31
C GLN A 74 -10.09 5.85 -5.54
N TRP A 75 -11.34 5.78 -6.04
CA TRP A 75 -11.94 4.51 -6.44
C TRP A 75 -11.35 3.99 -7.73
N ILE A 76 -11.06 2.68 -7.76
CA ILE A 76 -10.59 2.00 -8.96
C ILE A 76 -11.83 1.56 -9.74
N THR A 77 -12.13 2.28 -10.83
CA THR A 77 -13.41 2.16 -11.56
C THR A 77 -13.32 1.36 -12.85
N ASN A 78 -12.13 1.01 -13.30
CA ASN A 78 -11.89 0.30 -14.57
C ASN A 78 -11.69 -1.21 -14.42
N LEU A 79 -12.04 -1.78 -13.27
CA LEU A 79 -11.99 -3.22 -13.05
C LEU A 79 -13.38 -3.84 -13.18
N GLU A 80 -13.42 -5.06 -13.71
CA GLU A 80 -14.63 -5.87 -13.70
C GLU A 80 -15.04 -6.25 -12.27
N GLN A 81 -16.33 -6.37 -12.01
CA GLN A 81 -16.86 -6.70 -10.69
C GLN A 81 -16.31 -8.01 -10.13
N SER A 82 -16.16 -9.02 -10.97
CA SER A 82 -15.54 -10.33 -10.60
C SER A 82 -14.11 -10.18 -10.10
N THR A 83 -13.34 -9.27 -10.69
CA THR A 83 -11.98 -8.95 -10.27
C THR A 83 -11.99 -8.24 -8.91
N ILE A 84 -12.89 -7.28 -8.72
CA ILE A 84 -13.06 -6.57 -7.45
C ILE A 84 -13.43 -7.56 -6.34
N ASP A 85 -14.41 -8.42 -6.57
CA ASP A 85 -14.86 -9.42 -5.60
C ASP A 85 -13.74 -10.39 -5.23
N TYR A 86 -12.97 -10.85 -6.22
CA TYR A 86 -11.79 -11.68 -5.97
C TYR A 86 -10.75 -10.95 -5.11
N MET A 87 -10.45 -9.69 -5.43
CA MET A 87 -9.47 -8.89 -4.67
C MET A 87 -9.89 -8.72 -3.22
N ILE A 88 -11.17 -8.47 -2.96
CA ILE A 88 -11.73 -8.37 -1.61
C ILE A 88 -11.51 -9.68 -0.85
N VAL A 89 -11.86 -10.81 -1.47
CA VAL A 89 -11.65 -12.14 -0.86
C VAL A 89 -10.17 -12.40 -0.58
N ALA A 90 -9.28 -12.07 -1.52
CA ALA A 90 -7.84 -12.22 -1.36
C ALA A 90 -7.31 -11.40 -0.17
N PHE A 91 -7.72 -10.12 -0.05
CA PHE A 91 -7.32 -9.27 1.08
C PHE A 91 -7.85 -9.80 2.41
N ILE A 92 -9.12 -10.25 2.46
CA ILE A 92 -9.71 -10.83 3.66
C ILE A 92 -8.96 -12.12 4.05
N HIS A 93 -8.62 -12.98 3.09
CA HIS A 93 -7.85 -14.19 3.34
C HIS A 93 -6.47 -13.88 3.95
N ILE A 94 -5.72 -12.97 3.32
CA ILE A 94 -4.39 -12.55 3.82
C ILE A 94 -4.52 -11.98 5.24
N LEU A 95 -5.51 -11.12 5.47
CA LEU A 95 -5.78 -10.55 6.77
C LEU A 95 -6.07 -11.60 7.83
N THR A 96 -6.98 -12.53 7.51
CA THR A 96 -7.41 -13.56 8.48
C THR A 96 -6.24 -14.45 8.90
N LYS A 97 -5.37 -14.79 7.94
CA LYS A 97 -4.28 -15.74 8.16
C LYS A 97 -3.00 -15.08 8.65
N TYR A 98 -2.70 -13.85 8.22
CA TYR A 98 -1.38 -13.22 8.39
C TYR A 98 -1.39 -11.86 9.08
N ARG A 99 -2.48 -11.50 9.76
CA ARG A 99 -2.63 -10.18 10.39
C ARG A 99 -1.45 -9.75 11.27
N GLN A 100 -0.80 -10.71 11.94
CA GLN A 100 0.30 -10.49 12.87
C GLN A 100 1.62 -11.14 12.41
N SER A 101 1.71 -11.55 11.15
CA SER A 101 2.85 -12.34 10.67
C SER A 101 3.65 -11.65 9.57
N ILE A 102 3.08 -10.65 8.90
CA ILE A 102 3.75 -9.94 7.81
C ILE A 102 4.59 -8.81 8.39
N PRO A 103 5.94 -8.87 8.29
CA PRO A 103 6.81 -7.83 8.79
C PRO A 103 6.63 -6.52 8.01
N TYR A 104 6.94 -5.40 8.62
CA TYR A 104 7.08 -4.13 7.90
C TYR A 104 8.47 -4.05 7.25
N ALA A 105 8.51 -3.81 5.94
CA ALA A 105 9.73 -3.59 5.19
C ALA A 105 9.69 -2.27 4.41
N PRO A 106 10.74 -1.43 4.50
CA PRO A 106 10.79 -0.15 3.81
C PRO A 106 11.16 -0.25 2.32
N LEU A 107 11.36 -1.46 1.82
CA LEU A 107 11.80 -1.78 0.46
C LEU A 107 10.93 -2.89 -0.12
N TYR A 108 10.96 -3.05 -1.45
CA TYR A 108 10.15 -4.04 -2.14
C TYR A 108 10.94 -4.69 -3.28
N ASN A 109 11.25 -5.96 -3.16
CA ASN A 109 11.88 -6.73 -4.22
C ASN A 109 10.82 -7.57 -4.96
N HIS A 110 10.39 -7.09 -6.11
CA HIS A 110 9.36 -7.75 -6.93
C HIS A 110 9.75 -9.15 -7.43
N LYS A 111 11.04 -9.51 -7.38
CA LYS A 111 11.54 -10.85 -7.75
C LYS A 111 11.35 -11.87 -6.63
N HIS A 112 11.02 -11.43 -5.42
CA HIS A 112 10.71 -12.33 -4.32
C HIS A 112 9.26 -12.83 -4.43
N GLU A 113 9.08 -14.11 -4.20
CA GLU A 113 7.76 -14.70 -4.06
C GLU A 113 7.27 -14.51 -2.62
N TYR A 114 6.58 -13.40 -2.34
CA TYR A 114 6.04 -13.11 -1.01
C TYR A 114 4.84 -13.98 -0.65
N PHE A 115 4.02 -14.33 -1.64
CA PHE A 115 2.90 -15.24 -1.51
C PHE A 115 2.97 -16.28 -2.62
N ASN A 116 2.73 -17.54 -2.30
CA ASN A 116 2.59 -18.59 -3.30
C ASN A 116 1.24 -18.48 -4.07
N SER A 117 0.97 -19.43 -4.96
CA SER A 117 -0.26 -19.45 -5.78
C SER A 117 -1.55 -19.48 -4.95
N GLU A 118 -1.49 -20.00 -3.73
CA GLU A 118 -2.61 -20.13 -2.80
C GLU A 118 -2.74 -18.94 -1.84
N LEU A 119 -2.00 -17.85 -2.09
CA LEU A 119 -1.90 -16.67 -1.23
C LEU A 119 -1.33 -16.98 0.17
N GLU A 120 -0.49 -18.00 0.28
CA GLU A 120 0.22 -18.27 1.50
C GLU A 120 1.50 -17.44 1.55
N TYR A 121 1.69 -16.72 2.67
CA TYR A 121 2.88 -15.93 2.90
C TYR A 121 4.11 -16.82 3.08
N THR A 122 5.14 -16.59 2.27
CA THR A 122 6.34 -17.42 2.24
C THR A 122 7.33 -17.13 3.38
N GLY A 123 7.08 -16.09 4.16
CA GLY A 123 7.95 -15.68 5.29
C GLY A 123 9.20 -14.90 4.89
N LYS A 124 9.34 -14.56 3.60
CA LYS A 124 10.40 -13.64 3.15
C LYS A 124 10.01 -12.22 3.48
N LEU A 125 10.97 -11.30 3.42
CA LEU A 125 10.84 -9.87 3.64
C LEU A 125 9.38 -9.39 3.80
N GLY A 126 9.11 -8.32 4.42
CA GLY A 126 7.75 -7.81 4.58
C GLY A 126 7.40 -6.79 3.50
N PHE A 127 6.48 -5.90 3.84
CA PHE A 127 5.99 -4.85 2.97
C PHE A 127 5.96 -3.51 3.70
N SER A 128 6.04 -2.42 2.96
CA SER A 128 5.50 -1.13 3.37
C SER A 128 3.97 -1.11 3.16
N CYS A 129 3.30 -0.08 3.65
CA CYS A 129 1.86 0.09 3.40
C CYS A 129 1.54 0.11 1.89
N SER A 130 2.35 0.78 1.09
CA SER A 130 2.15 0.89 -0.36
C SER A 130 2.51 -0.38 -1.11
N SER A 131 3.66 -0.99 -0.78
CA SER A 131 4.10 -2.19 -1.48
C SER A 131 3.22 -3.41 -1.18
N PHE A 132 2.60 -3.47 -0.01
CA PHE A 132 1.59 -4.49 0.31
C PHE A 132 0.39 -4.41 -0.64
N ILE A 133 -0.19 -3.22 -0.78
CA ILE A 133 -1.32 -2.99 -1.68
C ILE A 133 -0.91 -3.31 -3.12
N PHE A 134 0.21 -2.73 -3.59
CA PHE A 134 0.71 -2.97 -4.93
C PHE A 134 0.90 -4.46 -5.22
N HIS A 135 1.53 -5.20 -4.30
CA HIS A 135 1.82 -6.62 -4.49
C HIS A 135 0.55 -7.45 -4.68
N VAL A 136 -0.47 -7.26 -3.86
CA VAL A 136 -1.73 -8.04 -3.97
C VAL A 136 -2.43 -7.76 -5.30
N PHE A 137 -2.42 -6.51 -5.78
CA PHE A 137 -2.95 -6.18 -7.11
C PHE A 137 -2.11 -6.78 -8.24
N SER A 138 -0.78 -6.71 -8.15
CA SER A 138 0.12 -7.23 -9.17
C SER A 138 -0.02 -8.75 -9.38
N ARG A 139 -0.37 -9.49 -8.33
CA ARG A 139 -0.69 -10.93 -8.41
C ARG A 139 -1.87 -11.24 -9.36
N LYS A 140 -2.71 -10.26 -9.65
CA LYS A 140 -3.82 -10.35 -10.61
C LYS A 140 -3.53 -9.63 -11.94
N GLY A 141 -2.26 -9.30 -12.19
CA GLY A 141 -1.87 -8.57 -13.39
C GLY A 141 -2.29 -7.11 -13.38
N ILE A 142 -2.76 -6.58 -12.24
CA ILE A 142 -3.13 -5.18 -12.08
C ILE A 142 -1.89 -4.44 -11.57
N ASN A 143 -1.09 -3.93 -12.49
CA ASN A 143 0.15 -3.24 -12.19
C ASN A 143 -0.06 -1.73 -12.34
N PHE A 144 -0.16 -1.00 -11.23
CA PHE A 144 -0.29 0.46 -11.23
C PHE A 144 0.99 1.15 -11.72
N ILE A 145 2.13 0.53 -11.46
CA ILE A 145 3.46 1.00 -11.78
C ILE A 145 4.26 -0.09 -12.49
N ASP A 146 5.16 0.32 -13.35
CA ASP A 146 6.18 -0.54 -13.96
C ASP A 146 7.38 -0.62 -13.01
N ILE A 147 7.37 -1.60 -12.12
CA ILE A 147 8.35 -1.71 -11.03
C ILE A 147 9.77 -1.95 -11.54
N ASP A 148 9.94 -2.57 -12.71
CA ASP A 148 11.25 -2.77 -13.32
C ASP A 148 11.92 -1.44 -13.73
N SER A 149 11.12 -0.40 -13.93
CA SER A 149 11.61 0.96 -14.20
C SER A 149 11.91 1.78 -12.95
N TRP A 150 11.65 1.24 -11.73
CA TRP A 150 11.72 2.01 -10.49
C TRP A 150 13.15 2.23 -10.02
N GLU A 151 13.55 3.48 -9.93
CA GLU A 151 14.91 3.87 -9.54
C GLU A 151 15.04 4.04 -8.03
N ILE A 152 16.24 3.79 -7.52
CA ILE A 152 16.56 3.99 -6.11
C ILE A 152 17.22 5.36 -5.98
N SER A 153 16.44 6.35 -5.56
CA SER A 153 16.97 7.69 -5.28
C SER A 153 17.78 7.72 -3.97
N SER A 154 18.71 8.66 -3.86
CA SER A 154 19.47 8.87 -2.62
C SER A 154 18.58 9.18 -1.42
N GLN A 155 17.46 9.90 -1.66
CA GLN A 155 16.47 10.18 -0.62
C GLN A 155 15.74 8.91 -0.16
N ALA A 156 15.34 8.06 -1.11
CA ALA A 156 14.72 6.77 -0.80
C ALA A 156 15.67 5.89 0.00
N LEU A 157 16.94 5.81 -0.41
CA LEU A 157 17.97 5.04 0.28
C LEU A 157 18.19 5.51 1.71
N SER A 158 18.33 6.82 1.94
CA SER A 158 18.48 7.39 3.29
C SER A 158 17.27 7.07 4.18
N TRP A 159 16.07 7.16 3.62
CA TRP A 159 14.84 6.83 4.35
C TRP A 159 14.76 5.34 4.69
N GLN A 160 15.07 4.45 3.73
CA GLN A 160 15.11 3.00 3.93
C GLN A 160 16.09 2.63 5.06
N GLN A 161 17.31 3.17 5.01
CA GLN A 161 18.31 2.96 6.06
C GLN A 161 17.82 3.44 7.42
N GLY A 162 17.18 4.61 7.50
CA GLY A 162 16.62 5.14 8.73
C GLY A 162 15.56 4.22 9.33
N ILE A 163 14.67 3.68 8.50
CA ILE A 163 13.64 2.73 8.95
C ILE A 163 14.25 1.39 9.39
N ILE A 164 15.23 0.86 8.66
CA ILE A 164 15.92 -0.38 9.05
C ILE A 164 16.59 -0.20 10.43
N ASN A 165 17.29 0.89 10.65
CA ASN A 165 17.91 1.21 11.94
C ASN A 165 16.87 1.31 13.07
N LEU A 166 15.71 1.94 12.77
CA LEU A 166 14.60 2.04 13.72
C LEU A 166 14.03 0.66 14.08
N LEU A 167 13.81 -0.20 13.08
CA LEU A 167 13.35 -1.57 13.30
C LEU A 167 14.37 -2.37 14.12
N GLU A 168 15.64 -2.26 13.77
CA GLU A 168 16.72 -2.92 14.50
C GLU A 168 16.79 -2.52 15.98
N SER A 169 16.53 -1.24 16.27
CA SER A 169 16.52 -0.73 17.64
C SER A 169 15.29 -1.14 18.45
N ARG A 170 14.16 -1.42 17.78
CA ARG A 170 12.87 -1.69 18.42
C ARG A 170 12.52 -3.17 18.51
N ILE A 171 13.07 -3.99 17.60
CA ILE A 171 12.76 -5.42 17.55
C ILE A 171 13.91 -6.18 18.22
N PRO A 172 13.67 -6.83 19.35
CA PRO A 172 14.68 -7.64 20.02
C PRO A 172 15.18 -8.79 19.12
N PRO A 173 16.45 -9.20 19.22
CA PRO A 173 17.02 -10.23 18.34
C PRO A 173 16.20 -11.53 18.28
N GLU A 174 15.62 -11.95 19.39
CA GLU A 174 14.77 -13.14 19.47
C GLU A 174 13.45 -13.03 18.70
N GLN A 175 13.00 -11.82 18.39
CA GLN A 175 11.78 -11.54 17.62
C GLN A 175 12.05 -11.22 16.15
N ARG A 176 13.33 -11.20 15.72
CA ARG A 176 13.71 -10.89 14.33
C ARG A 176 13.63 -12.10 13.40
N LYS A 177 13.38 -13.28 13.94
CA LYS A 177 13.27 -14.48 13.13
C LYS A 177 11.97 -14.48 12.33
N THR A 178 12.10 -14.57 11.01
CA THR A 178 10.98 -14.80 10.12
C THR A 178 10.47 -16.26 10.22
N LEU A 179 9.40 -16.59 9.52
CA LEU A 179 8.92 -17.97 9.37
C LEU A 179 10.02 -18.92 8.85
N ASN A 180 11.03 -18.38 8.15
CA ASN A 180 12.16 -19.13 7.59
C ASN A 180 13.42 -19.15 8.49
N THR A 181 13.31 -18.74 9.75
CA THR A 181 14.41 -18.72 10.73
C THR A 181 15.55 -17.72 10.48
N ASN A 182 15.54 -16.98 9.38
CA ASN A 182 16.54 -15.95 9.08
C ASN A 182 16.30 -14.69 9.91
N ASP A 183 17.37 -13.94 10.18
CA ASP A 183 17.25 -12.62 10.78
C ASP A 183 16.67 -11.64 9.74
N PHE A 184 15.46 -11.19 9.97
CA PHE A 184 14.74 -10.26 9.13
C PHE A 184 15.48 -8.94 8.90
N ILE A 185 16.19 -8.43 9.92
CA ILE A 185 16.96 -7.19 9.80
C ILE A 185 18.15 -7.36 8.87
N GLU A 186 18.85 -8.50 8.96
CA GLU A 186 19.96 -8.79 8.05
C GLU A 186 19.50 -8.99 6.60
N GLU A 187 18.33 -9.60 6.41
CA GLU A 187 17.72 -9.68 5.07
C GLU A 187 17.38 -8.27 4.52
N LEU A 188 16.81 -7.37 5.34
CA LEU A 188 16.55 -5.98 4.92
C LEU A 188 17.84 -5.24 4.56
N LYS A 189 18.90 -5.41 5.34
CA LYS A 189 20.21 -4.78 5.07
C LYS A 189 20.81 -5.28 3.76
N SER A 190 20.66 -6.55 3.43
CA SER A 190 21.18 -7.13 2.18
C SER A 190 20.46 -6.60 0.93
N GLU A 191 19.21 -6.18 1.06
CA GLU A 191 18.40 -5.60 -0.03
C GLU A 191 18.53 -4.08 -0.16
N LEU A 192 19.20 -3.43 0.80
CA LEU A 192 19.38 -1.99 0.79
C LEU A 192 20.23 -1.54 -0.41
N GLY A 193 19.70 -0.59 -1.19
CA GLY A 193 20.33 -0.13 -2.42
C GLY A 193 20.14 -1.06 -3.62
N ILE A 194 19.44 -2.21 -3.45
CA ILE A 194 19.09 -3.15 -4.53
C ILE A 194 17.60 -3.06 -4.84
N SER A 195 16.79 -2.98 -3.79
CA SER A 195 15.34 -3.00 -3.89
C SER A 195 14.73 -1.61 -3.72
N PRO A 196 13.82 -1.18 -4.63
CA PRO A 196 13.22 0.13 -4.56
C PRO A 196 12.22 0.27 -3.39
N ARG A 197 11.89 1.51 -3.10
CA ARG A 197 10.74 1.89 -2.30
C ARG A 197 9.58 2.28 -3.21
N ILE A 198 8.37 1.94 -2.81
CA ILE A 198 7.14 2.51 -3.36
C ILE A 198 6.52 3.38 -2.28
N SER A 199 6.45 4.69 -2.52
CA SER A 199 5.81 5.61 -1.57
C SER A 199 4.29 5.68 -1.78
N PRO A 200 3.51 6.15 -0.78
CA PRO A 200 2.06 6.26 -0.90
C PRO A 200 1.59 7.17 -2.04
N ASP A 201 2.26 8.27 -2.24
CA ASP A 201 1.98 9.24 -3.29
C ASP A 201 2.34 8.70 -4.69
N GLU A 202 3.44 7.95 -4.81
CA GLU A 202 3.82 7.25 -6.04
C GLU A 202 2.78 6.18 -6.42
N LEU A 203 2.34 5.38 -5.44
CA LEU A 203 1.29 4.37 -5.67
C LEU A 203 -0.01 5.01 -6.12
N SER A 204 -0.41 6.13 -5.49
CA SER A 204 -1.63 6.85 -5.86
C SER A 204 -1.53 7.49 -7.24
N ALA A 205 -0.40 8.09 -7.58
CA ALA A 205 -0.17 8.65 -8.91
C ALA A 205 -0.21 7.57 -10.00
N GLY A 206 0.43 6.43 -9.73
CA GLY A 206 0.37 5.25 -10.61
C GLY A 206 -1.05 4.74 -10.78
N GLY A 207 -1.79 4.60 -9.68
CA GLY A 207 -3.19 4.17 -9.67
C GLY A 207 -4.11 5.11 -10.48
N TYR A 208 -3.96 6.43 -10.30
CA TYR A 208 -4.70 7.43 -11.05
C TYR A 208 -4.53 7.26 -12.57
N HIS A 209 -3.29 7.12 -13.02
CA HIS A 209 -3.04 6.95 -14.45
C HIS A 209 -3.41 5.57 -14.97
N TYR A 210 -3.31 4.53 -14.14
CA TYR A 210 -3.79 3.19 -14.48
C TYR A 210 -5.30 3.18 -14.72
N ILE A 211 -6.10 3.86 -13.91
CA ILE A 211 -7.54 3.98 -14.11
C ILE A 211 -7.86 4.59 -15.47
N GLN A 212 -7.07 5.56 -15.91
CA GLN A 212 -7.30 6.24 -17.19
C GLN A 212 -6.81 5.45 -18.41
N LYS A 213 -5.69 4.72 -18.27
CA LYS A 213 -4.98 4.13 -19.41
C LYS A 213 -4.90 2.61 -19.41
N SER A 214 -5.24 1.97 -18.30
CA SER A 214 -5.09 0.51 -18.07
C SER A 214 -3.68 -0.01 -18.34
N GLN A 215 -2.66 0.81 -18.07
CA GLN A 215 -1.26 0.48 -18.30
C GLN A 215 -0.39 0.86 -17.10
N PRO A 216 0.63 0.04 -16.76
CA PRO A 216 1.61 0.39 -15.74
C PRO A 216 2.34 1.67 -16.08
N GLN A 217 2.64 2.49 -15.08
CA GLN A 217 3.32 3.77 -15.27
C GLN A 217 4.79 3.66 -14.89
N LYS A 218 5.68 4.18 -15.74
CA LYS A 218 7.12 4.20 -15.50
C LYS A 218 7.49 5.20 -14.40
N TYR A 219 8.56 4.90 -13.66
CA TYR A 219 9.07 5.75 -12.58
C TYR A 219 9.24 7.23 -13.00
N ALA A 220 9.96 7.48 -14.07
CA ALA A 220 10.21 8.85 -14.54
C ALA A 220 8.91 9.63 -14.81
N PHE A 221 7.86 8.96 -15.32
CA PHE A 221 6.57 9.60 -15.54
C PHE A 221 5.86 9.87 -14.20
N VAL A 222 5.83 8.91 -13.28
CA VAL A 222 5.21 9.08 -11.96
C VAL A 222 5.87 10.23 -11.21
N GLN A 223 7.20 10.32 -11.24
CA GLN A 223 7.94 11.42 -10.59
C GLN A 223 7.52 12.81 -11.12
N THR A 224 7.19 12.95 -12.40
CA THR A 224 6.67 14.22 -12.96
C THR A 224 5.28 14.58 -12.44
N GLN A 225 4.53 13.61 -11.90
CA GLN A 225 3.17 13.82 -11.40
C GLN A 225 3.10 14.06 -9.89
N LEU A 226 4.18 13.82 -9.14
CA LEU A 226 4.15 13.88 -7.66
C LEU A 226 3.76 15.24 -7.12
N SER A 227 4.25 16.33 -7.68
CA SER A 227 3.87 17.69 -7.23
C SER A 227 2.39 17.95 -7.42
N GLY A 228 1.82 17.50 -8.53
CA GLY A 228 0.38 17.56 -8.78
C GLY A 228 -0.40 16.69 -7.81
N MET A 229 0.08 15.49 -7.51
CA MET A 229 -0.54 14.58 -6.55
C MET A 229 -0.52 15.15 -5.13
N HIS A 230 0.61 15.71 -4.67
CA HIS A 230 0.70 16.38 -3.39
C HIS A 230 -0.29 17.54 -3.25
N ASN A 231 -0.44 18.35 -4.30
CA ASN A 231 -1.40 19.45 -4.31
C ASN A 231 -2.85 18.93 -4.20
N VAL A 232 -3.19 17.85 -4.92
CA VAL A 232 -4.52 17.23 -4.84
C VAL A 232 -4.79 16.67 -3.45
N ILE A 233 -3.85 15.89 -2.89
CA ILE A 233 -3.98 15.31 -1.55
C ILE A 233 -4.15 16.44 -0.52
N GLN A 234 -3.34 17.50 -0.62
CA GLN A 234 -3.43 18.63 0.28
C GLN A 234 -4.79 19.34 0.16
N ALA A 235 -5.26 19.59 -1.05
CA ALA A 235 -6.54 20.27 -1.28
C ALA A 235 -7.75 19.45 -0.83
N VAL A 236 -7.69 18.11 -0.93
CA VAL A 236 -8.78 17.22 -0.54
C VAL A 236 -8.77 16.92 0.95
N CYS A 237 -7.57 16.81 1.57
CA CYS A 237 -7.42 16.47 3.00
C CYS A 237 -7.39 17.69 3.94
N THR A 238 -7.56 18.91 3.45
CA THR A 238 -7.77 20.12 4.27
C THR A 238 -9.24 20.46 4.33
#